data_7422e4e5976b369d76c93f567a090a7d
#
_entry.id   7422e4e5976b369d76c93f567a090a7d
#
_cell.length_a   1.000
_cell.length_b   1.000
_cell.length_c   1.000
_cell.angle_alpha   90.00
_cell.angle_beta   90.00
_cell.angle_gamma   90.00
#
_symmetry.space_group_name_H-M   'P 1'
#
loop_
_entity.id
_entity.type
_entity.pdbx_description
1 polymer ?
#
loop_
_entity_poly.entity_id
_entity_poly.type
_entity_poly.pdbx_seq_one_letter_code
_entity_poly.pdbx_strand_id
1 'polypeptide(L)'
;MAQWAAPKSEEWRGLWIWGSPGPAHEHRNEYVYLRKTFRLPRSPVSAPVRISADNRYVLYVNGQFVCRGPARCEPRFQSYDEIDLGPWLRRGKNVIAALAHHYGESTFQSLERGGWGFLLDGAVRVSRKKTIDISSDWTWKGIRAEAYNRK
;
A
#
# COMPACT_ATOMS: atom_id res chain seq x y z
N MET A 1 -12.93 -12.75 -6.96
CA MET A 1 -12.12 -12.69 -8.19
C MET A 1 -11.35 -11.40 -8.20
N ALA A 2 -10.04 -11.48 -8.23
CA ALA A 2 -9.22 -10.31 -8.43
C ALA A 2 -9.40 -9.87 -9.89
N GLN A 3 -10.12 -8.80 -10.10
CA GLN A 3 -10.16 -8.16 -11.40
C GLN A 3 -9.15 -7.03 -11.42
N TRP A 4 -8.19 -7.13 -12.30
CA TRP A 4 -7.42 -5.97 -12.68
C TRP A 4 -7.78 -5.57 -14.11
N ALA A 5 -8.60 -4.56 -14.22
CA ALA A 5 -8.38 -3.55 -15.23
C ALA A 5 -7.43 -2.53 -14.57
N ALA A 6 -6.44 -2.03 -15.29
CA ALA A 6 -5.82 -0.79 -14.85
C ALA A 6 -6.97 0.13 -14.44
N PRO A 7 -7.07 0.54 -13.17
CA PRO A 7 -8.21 1.34 -12.78
C PRO A 7 -8.18 2.54 -13.71
N LYS A 8 -9.29 2.81 -14.33
CA LYS A 8 -9.46 4.09 -15.03
C LYS A 8 -9.04 5.13 -14.00
N SER A 9 -8.23 6.08 -14.38
CA SER A 9 -7.66 7.09 -13.50
C SER A 9 -8.71 7.80 -12.61
N GLU A 10 -9.97 7.68 -12.94
CA GLU A 10 -11.14 8.21 -12.22
C GLU A 10 -11.61 7.32 -11.06
N GLU A 11 -11.22 6.04 -11.01
CA GLU A 11 -11.68 5.09 -9.99
C GLU A 11 -10.74 4.98 -8.78
N TRP A 12 -9.48 5.34 -8.96
CA TRP A 12 -8.46 5.28 -7.92
C TRP A 12 -7.79 6.63 -7.75
N ARG A 13 -7.73 7.11 -6.50
CA ARG A 13 -7.01 8.35 -6.13
C ARG A 13 -5.57 8.09 -5.77
N GLY A 14 -5.31 6.89 -5.26
CA GLY A 14 -3.96 6.47 -4.88
C GLY A 14 -3.02 6.38 -6.06
N LEU A 15 -1.76 6.73 -5.83
CA LEU A 15 -0.65 6.58 -6.77
C LEU A 15 0.21 5.40 -6.35
N TRP A 16 0.78 4.71 -7.33
CA TRP A 16 1.83 3.74 -7.07
C TRP A 16 3.06 4.46 -6.52
N ILE A 17 3.54 4.06 -5.35
CA ILE A 17 4.68 4.66 -4.67
C ILE A 17 5.73 3.61 -4.33
N TRP A 18 6.98 4.04 -4.17
CA TRP A 18 8.08 3.20 -3.75
C TRP A 18 9.03 3.95 -2.80
N GLY A 19 9.91 3.22 -2.12
CA GLY A 19 10.77 3.78 -1.07
C GLY A 19 12.15 4.21 -1.53
N SER A 20 12.52 3.96 -2.78
CA SER A 20 13.84 4.32 -3.33
C SER A 20 13.74 4.73 -4.80
N PRO A 21 14.53 5.70 -5.24
CA PRO A 21 14.67 6.03 -6.66
C PRO A 21 15.53 4.97 -7.37
N GLY A 22 15.46 4.96 -8.68
CA GLY A 22 16.33 4.16 -9.53
C GLY A 22 15.60 3.42 -10.63
N PRO A 23 16.32 2.87 -11.61
CA PRO A 23 15.75 2.08 -12.68
C PRO A 23 15.35 0.68 -12.19
N ALA A 24 14.47 0.01 -12.94
CA ALA A 24 13.87 -1.28 -12.57
C ALA A 24 14.88 -2.34 -12.11
N HIS A 25 16.00 -2.46 -12.78
CA HIS A 25 17.02 -3.48 -12.47
C HIS A 25 17.72 -3.29 -11.11
N GLU A 26 17.64 -2.10 -10.52
CA GLU A 26 18.18 -1.82 -9.19
C GLU A 26 17.25 -2.23 -8.05
N HIS A 27 15.98 -2.49 -8.34
CA HIS A 27 14.97 -2.83 -7.34
C HIS A 27 14.81 -4.34 -7.11
N ARG A 28 15.68 -5.16 -7.69
CA ARG A 28 15.62 -6.61 -7.54
C ARG A 28 15.71 -7.03 -6.07
N ASN A 29 14.80 -7.90 -5.67
CA ASN A 29 14.66 -8.42 -4.29
C ASN A 29 14.74 -7.29 -3.25
N GLU A 30 13.98 -6.23 -3.47
CA GLU A 30 14.00 -5.06 -2.63
C GLU A 30 12.82 -5.01 -1.67
N TYR A 31 13.12 -4.66 -0.44
CA TYR A 31 12.13 -4.31 0.58
C TYR A 31 12.18 -2.82 0.87
N VAL A 32 11.01 -2.21 1.03
CA VAL A 32 10.88 -0.81 1.40
C VAL A 32 9.90 -0.64 2.56
N TYR A 33 10.21 0.30 3.44
CA TYR A 33 9.28 0.81 4.44
C TYR A 33 8.60 2.05 3.88
N LEU A 34 7.28 2.06 3.96
CA LEU A 34 6.44 3.18 3.54
C LEU A 34 5.57 3.59 4.71
N ARG A 35 5.36 4.90 4.90
CA ARG A 35 4.48 5.37 5.97
C ARG A 35 3.77 6.66 5.63
N LYS A 36 2.58 6.81 6.20
CA LYS A 36 1.83 8.06 6.26
C LYS A 36 1.46 8.37 7.70
N THR A 37 1.77 9.59 8.13
CA THR A 37 1.33 10.14 9.42
C THR A 37 0.24 11.18 9.16
N PHE A 38 -0.84 11.13 9.90
CA PHE A 38 -1.96 12.07 9.78
C PHE A 38 -2.69 12.20 11.12
N ARG A 39 -3.56 13.21 11.22
CA ARG A 39 -4.34 13.46 12.43
C ARG A 39 -5.82 13.43 12.14
N LEU A 40 -6.58 12.83 13.05
CA LEU A 40 -8.04 12.80 13.00
C LEU A 40 -8.61 13.72 14.10
N PRO A 41 -9.58 14.58 13.78
CA PRO A 41 -10.21 15.48 14.75
C PRO A 41 -11.08 14.73 15.76
N ARG A 42 -11.51 13.52 15.41
CA ARG A 42 -12.33 12.62 16.25
C ARG A 42 -12.08 11.17 15.86
N SER A 43 -12.63 10.25 16.63
CA SER A 43 -12.62 8.82 16.24
C SER A 43 -13.31 8.61 14.90
N PRO A 44 -12.78 7.76 14.03
CA PRO A 44 -13.35 7.53 12.71
C PRO A 44 -14.70 6.80 12.80
N VAL A 45 -15.56 7.07 11.83
CA VAL A 45 -16.78 6.28 11.58
C VAL A 45 -16.44 5.03 10.79
N SER A 46 -15.60 5.18 9.77
CA SER A 46 -15.09 4.10 8.92
C SER A 46 -13.87 4.59 8.14
N ALA A 47 -13.08 3.67 7.65
CA ALA A 47 -11.92 3.97 6.80
C ALA A 47 -11.71 2.86 5.76
N PRO A 48 -12.65 2.72 4.80
CA PRO A 48 -12.51 1.71 3.76
C PRO A 48 -11.34 2.06 2.85
N VAL A 49 -10.47 1.10 2.62
CA VAL A 49 -9.32 1.23 1.72
C VAL A 49 -9.20 0.02 0.80
N ARG A 50 -8.61 0.24 -0.36
CA ARG A 50 -8.13 -0.78 -1.28
C ARG A 50 -6.61 -0.76 -1.28
N ILE A 51 -5.97 -1.92 -1.20
CA ILE A 51 -4.53 -2.02 -1.05
C ILE A 51 -3.98 -3.03 -2.03
N SER A 52 -2.91 -2.65 -2.71
CA SER A 52 -2.17 -3.55 -3.60
C SER A 52 -0.67 -3.30 -3.50
N ALA A 53 0.10 -4.26 -3.93
CA ALA A 53 1.52 -4.14 -4.17
C ALA A 53 1.90 -5.00 -5.37
N ASP A 54 3.01 -4.70 -6.00
CA ASP A 54 3.50 -5.49 -7.13
C ASP A 54 3.66 -6.97 -6.74
N ASN A 55 4.39 -7.26 -5.66
CA ASN A 55 4.49 -8.63 -5.18
C ASN A 55 3.80 -8.82 -3.82
N ARG A 56 4.28 -8.18 -2.77
CA ARG A 56 3.77 -8.36 -1.41
C ARG A 56 3.84 -7.10 -0.58
N TYR A 57 2.93 -6.99 0.38
CA TYR A 57 2.98 -5.99 1.45
C TYR A 57 2.56 -6.60 2.78
N VAL A 58 3.01 -5.98 3.86
CA VAL A 58 2.50 -6.16 5.22
C VAL A 58 2.08 -4.79 5.73
N LEU A 59 0.85 -4.67 6.20
CA LEU A 59 0.29 -3.40 6.67
C LEU A 59 0.20 -3.37 8.18
N TYR A 60 0.61 -2.23 8.74
CA TYR A 60 0.50 -1.89 10.15
C TYR A 60 -0.22 -0.56 10.30
N VAL A 61 -1.04 -0.43 11.33
CA VAL A 61 -1.66 0.82 11.74
C VAL A 61 -1.41 1.03 13.23
N ASN A 62 -0.82 2.16 13.57
CA ASN A 62 -0.47 2.50 14.95
C ASN A 62 0.36 1.41 15.66
N GLY A 63 1.28 0.79 14.94
CA GLY A 63 2.14 -0.28 15.43
C GLY A 63 1.50 -1.66 15.53
N GLN A 64 0.24 -1.81 15.14
CA GLN A 64 -0.46 -3.09 15.14
C GLN A 64 -0.51 -3.69 13.73
N PHE A 65 -0.26 -4.99 13.63
CA PHE A 65 -0.45 -5.73 12.39
C PHE A 65 -1.93 -5.69 11.98
N VAL A 66 -2.17 -5.40 10.71
CA VAL A 66 -3.53 -5.37 10.13
C VAL A 66 -3.74 -6.52 9.17
N CYS A 67 -2.96 -6.57 8.12
CA CYS A 67 -3.07 -7.58 7.06
C CYS A 67 -1.78 -7.67 6.25
N ARG A 68 -1.75 -8.66 5.38
CA ARG A 68 -0.71 -8.83 4.35
C ARG A 68 -1.36 -9.33 3.06
N GLY A 69 -0.77 -8.97 1.95
CA GLY A 69 -1.26 -9.32 0.62
C GLY A 69 -0.31 -8.76 -0.46
N PRO A 70 -0.83 -8.55 -1.65
CA PRO A 70 -2.09 -9.08 -2.16
C PRO A 70 -2.01 -10.60 -2.42
N ALA A 71 -3.15 -11.21 -2.75
CA ALA A 71 -3.16 -12.57 -3.27
C ALA A 71 -2.37 -12.63 -4.58
N ARG A 72 -1.77 -13.78 -4.86
CA ARG A 72 -1.07 -13.98 -6.13
C ARG A 72 -2.01 -13.74 -7.31
N CYS A 73 -1.47 -13.09 -8.32
CA CYS A 73 -2.21 -12.80 -9.53
C CYS A 73 -1.30 -12.87 -10.75
N GLU A 74 -1.91 -13.03 -11.90
CA GLU A 74 -1.24 -12.75 -13.15
C GLU A 74 -1.02 -11.24 -13.28
N PRO A 75 0.15 -10.76 -13.75
CA PRO A 75 0.44 -9.32 -13.84
C PRO A 75 -0.58 -8.47 -14.60
N ARG A 76 -1.32 -9.08 -15.52
CA ARG A 76 -2.44 -8.41 -16.22
C ARG A 76 -3.69 -8.21 -15.38
N PHE A 77 -3.78 -8.93 -14.23
CA PHE A 77 -4.94 -8.95 -13.35
C PHE A 77 -4.47 -8.74 -11.91
N GLN A 78 -3.94 -7.57 -11.62
CA GLN A 78 -3.41 -7.21 -10.31
C GLN A 78 -4.48 -7.33 -9.22
N SER A 79 -4.22 -8.16 -8.22
CA SER A 79 -5.10 -8.29 -7.05
C SER A 79 -5.00 -7.07 -6.16
N TYR A 80 -6.08 -6.76 -5.48
CA TYR A 80 -6.08 -5.83 -4.36
C TYR A 80 -6.93 -6.37 -3.22
N ASP A 81 -6.63 -5.92 -2.01
CA ASP A 81 -7.39 -6.24 -0.81
C ASP A 81 -8.29 -5.06 -0.43
N GLU A 82 -9.48 -5.34 0.08
CA GLU A 82 -10.37 -4.34 0.63
C GLU A 82 -10.49 -4.55 2.13
N ILE A 83 -10.28 -3.49 2.90
CA ILE A 83 -10.38 -3.54 4.37
C ILE A 83 -10.84 -2.19 4.93
N ASP A 84 -11.58 -2.21 6.02
CA ASP A 84 -11.89 -1.01 6.79
C ASP A 84 -10.85 -0.85 7.91
N LEU A 85 -10.02 0.20 7.83
CA LEU A 85 -9.01 0.50 8.83
C LEU A 85 -9.56 1.18 10.09
N GLY A 86 -10.85 1.52 10.12
CA GLY A 86 -11.49 2.21 11.24
C GLY A 86 -11.15 1.64 12.62
N PRO A 87 -11.20 0.30 12.82
CA PRO A 87 -10.88 -0.33 14.10
C PRO A 87 -9.48 -0.06 14.67
N TRP A 88 -8.51 0.24 13.80
CA TRP A 88 -7.12 0.53 14.21
C TRP A 88 -6.80 2.02 14.33
N LEU A 89 -7.70 2.88 13.85
CA LEU A 89 -7.53 4.33 13.89
C LEU A 89 -8.14 4.95 15.14
N ARG A 90 -7.62 6.11 15.54
CA ARG A 90 -8.04 6.82 16.74
C ARG A 90 -8.08 8.33 16.51
N ARG A 91 -8.74 9.07 17.40
CA ARG A 91 -8.62 10.51 17.47
C ARG A 91 -7.15 10.88 17.69
N GLY A 92 -6.70 11.97 17.07
CA GLY A 92 -5.35 12.48 17.17
C GLY A 92 -4.42 11.86 16.14
N LYS A 93 -3.17 11.67 16.51
CA LYS A 93 -2.12 11.18 15.61
C LYS A 93 -2.32 9.69 15.26
N ASN A 94 -2.24 9.39 13.96
CA ASN A 94 -2.24 8.03 13.43
C ASN A 94 -1.07 7.85 12.46
N VAL A 95 -0.59 6.62 12.38
CA VAL A 95 0.46 6.20 11.45
C VAL A 95 0.01 4.93 10.74
N ILE A 96 -0.04 4.98 9.42
CA ILE A 96 -0.15 3.80 8.56
C ILE A 96 1.27 3.50 8.07
N ALA A 97 1.70 2.26 8.19
CA ALA A 97 3.00 1.81 7.72
C ALA A 97 2.86 0.51 6.91
N ALA A 98 3.63 0.41 5.85
CA ALA A 98 3.71 -0.79 5.04
C ALA A 98 5.16 -1.23 4.86
N LEU A 99 5.39 -2.54 4.93
CA LEU A 99 6.59 -3.18 4.43
C LEU A 99 6.22 -3.80 3.08
N ALA A 100 6.76 -3.26 1.99
CA ALA A 100 6.49 -3.75 0.65
C ALA A 100 7.72 -4.46 0.08
N HIS A 101 7.47 -5.50 -0.70
CA HIS A 101 8.52 -6.32 -1.31
C HIS A 101 8.30 -6.42 -2.82
N HIS A 102 9.38 -6.22 -3.57
CA HIS A 102 9.46 -6.43 -5.00
C HIS A 102 10.54 -7.48 -5.30
N TYR A 103 10.16 -8.59 -5.94
CA TYR A 103 11.11 -9.64 -6.31
C TYR A 103 12.08 -9.20 -7.40
N GLY A 104 11.61 -8.45 -8.39
CA GLY A 104 12.40 -7.96 -9.49
C GLY A 104 12.78 -9.04 -10.51
N GLU A 105 12.19 -10.21 -10.42
CA GLU A 105 12.33 -11.30 -11.37
C GLU A 105 11.15 -12.28 -11.25
N SER A 106 10.88 -12.99 -12.33
CA SER A 106 9.89 -14.07 -12.30
C SER A 106 10.40 -15.23 -11.47
N THR A 107 9.58 -15.67 -10.52
CA THR A 107 9.84 -16.81 -9.67
C THR A 107 8.76 -17.86 -9.90
N PHE A 108 8.97 -19.06 -9.37
CA PHE A 108 7.93 -20.10 -9.36
C PHE A 108 6.58 -19.61 -8.80
N GLN A 109 6.63 -18.55 -7.98
CA GLN A 109 5.47 -18.05 -7.24
C GLN A 109 4.97 -16.69 -7.72
N SER A 110 5.70 -15.98 -8.55
CA SER A 110 5.38 -14.64 -9.01
C SER A 110 5.90 -14.40 -10.40
N LEU A 111 5.04 -13.92 -11.28
CA LEU A 111 5.42 -13.48 -12.62
C LEU A 111 5.70 -11.99 -12.56
N GLU A 112 6.85 -11.57 -13.07
CA GLU A 112 7.22 -10.16 -13.14
C GLU A 112 6.96 -9.58 -14.52
N ARG A 113 6.51 -8.33 -14.54
CA ARG A 113 6.35 -7.54 -15.78
C ARG A 113 6.86 -6.11 -15.67
N GLY A 114 7.94 -5.91 -14.92
CA GLY A 114 8.68 -4.65 -14.97
C GLY A 114 8.04 -3.47 -14.24
N GLY A 115 7.09 -3.71 -13.37
CA GLY A 115 6.56 -2.69 -12.46
C GLY A 115 6.98 -3.00 -11.02
N TRP A 116 7.13 -1.98 -10.21
CA TRP A 116 7.28 -2.11 -8.76
C TRP A 116 6.45 -1.03 -8.09
N GLY A 117 5.90 -1.30 -6.93
CA GLY A 117 5.11 -0.31 -6.24
C GLY A 117 4.23 -0.87 -5.14
N PHE A 118 3.74 0.06 -4.36
CA PHE A 118 2.71 -0.10 -3.35
C PHE A 118 1.61 0.92 -3.63
N LEU A 119 0.36 0.51 -3.45
CA LEU A 119 -0.81 1.33 -3.69
C LEU A 119 -1.80 1.16 -2.55
N LEU A 120 -2.18 2.26 -1.91
CA LEU A 120 -3.30 2.32 -0.98
C LEU A 120 -4.25 3.40 -1.45
N ASP A 121 -5.52 3.09 -1.54
CA ASP A 121 -6.56 4.02 -2.00
C ASP A 121 -7.73 4.01 -1.04
N GLY A 122 -8.06 5.16 -0.48
CA GLY A 122 -9.20 5.31 0.40
C GLY A 122 -9.15 6.54 1.27
N ALA A 123 -10.18 6.70 2.09
CA ALA A 123 -10.35 7.85 2.95
C ALA A 123 -10.97 7.45 4.29
N VAL A 124 -10.63 8.20 5.32
CA VAL A 124 -11.22 8.10 6.65
C VAL A 124 -12.46 8.98 6.71
N ARG A 125 -13.61 8.37 6.97
CA ARG A 125 -14.83 9.11 7.24
C ARG A 125 -14.90 9.46 8.73
N VAL A 126 -14.84 10.75 9.04
CA VAL A 126 -14.90 11.27 10.41
C VAL A 126 -16.28 11.81 10.78
N SER A 127 -17.12 12.09 9.78
CA SER A 127 -18.53 12.49 9.96
C SER A 127 -19.31 12.24 8.66
N ARG A 128 -20.61 12.52 8.67
CA ARG A 128 -21.45 12.42 7.45
C ARG A 128 -20.95 13.32 6.31
N LYS A 129 -20.29 14.43 6.65
CA LYS A 129 -19.88 15.47 5.68
C LYS A 129 -18.37 15.58 5.50
N LYS A 130 -17.57 14.86 6.28
CA LYS A 130 -16.11 15.03 6.28
C LYS A 130 -15.39 13.71 6.11
N THR A 131 -14.55 13.66 5.09
CA THR A 131 -13.58 12.59 4.85
C THR A 131 -12.17 13.15 4.81
N ILE A 132 -11.20 12.33 5.17
CA ILE A 132 -9.77 12.66 5.12
C ILE A 132 -9.12 11.61 4.22
N ASP A 133 -8.56 12.05 3.09
CA ASP A 133 -7.87 11.20 2.14
C ASP A 133 -6.57 10.66 2.75
N ILE A 134 -6.38 9.36 2.70
CA ILE A 134 -5.18 8.66 3.17
C ILE A 134 -4.49 7.86 2.05
N SER A 135 -4.94 8.06 0.82
CA SER A 135 -4.39 7.40 -0.36
C SER A 135 -2.88 7.62 -0.49
N SER A 136 -2.21 6.65 -1.09
CA SER A 136 -0.77 6.76 -1.37
C SER A 136 -0.49 7.84 -2.39
N ASP A 137 0.43 8.73 -2.06
CA ASP A 137 0.88 9.84 -2.88
C ASP A 137 2.29 10.30 -2.42
N TRP A 138 2.76 11.42 -2.94
CA TRP A 138 4.06 12.01 -2.58
C TRP A 138 4.17 12.47 -1.12
N THR A 139 3.07 12.54 -0.35
CA THR A 139 3.12 12.88 1.09
C THR A 139 3.50 11.68 1.96
N TRP A 140 3.45 10.48 1.42
CA TRP A 140 3.99 9.31 2.08
C TRP A 140 5.52 9.38 2.13
N LYS A 141 6.11 8.85 3.17
CA LYS A 141 7.56 8.70 3.30
C LYS A 141 7.95 7.26 3.03
N GLY A 142 9.02 7.08 2.27
CA GLY A 142 9.56 5.77 1.94
C GLY A 142 11.05 5.70 2.13
N ILE A 143 11.54 4.53 2.50
CA ILE A 143 12.96 4.22 2.62
C ILE A 143 13.20 2.74 2.32
N ARG A 144 14.34 2.44 1.69
CA ARG A 144 14.80 1.06 1.52
C ARG A 144 15.01 0.39 2.87
N ALA A 145 14.52 -0.83 3.03
CA ALA A 145 14.68 -1.63 4.23
C ALA A 145 15.99 -2.42 4.16
N GLU A 146 17.10 -1.79 4.55
CA GLU A 146 18.45 -2.37 4.46
C GLU A 146 18.68 -3.59 5.38
N ALA A 147 17.79 -3.81 6.34
CA ALA A 147 17.84 -4.99 7.20
C ALA A 147 17.60 -6.31 6.44
N TYR A 148 17.06 -6.24 5.22
CA TYR A 148 16.79 -7.41 4.39
C TYR A 148 17.92 -7.59 3.36
N ASN A 149 18.50 -8.80 3.35
CA ASN A 149 19.53 -9.15 2.39
C ASN A 149 18.93 -9.30 0.99
N ARG A 150 19.55 -8.67 0.00
CA ARG A 150 19.14 -8.68 -1.41
C ARG A 150 19.78 -9.81 -2.25
N LYS A 151 20.51 -10.72 -1.60
CA LYS A 151 21.18 -11.86 -2.27
C LYS A 151 20.19 -12.91 -2.73
#